data_c8bb4128b461ea7e7293906ffe00f27f
#
_entry.id   c8bb4128b461ea7e7293906ffe00f27f
#
_cell.length_a   1.000
_cell.length_b   1.000
_cell.length_c   1.000
_cell.angle_alpha   90.00
_cell.angle_beta   90.00
_cell.angle_gamma   90.00
#
_symmetry.space_group_name_H-M   'P 1'
#
loop_
_entity.id
_entity.type
_entity.pdbx_description
1 polymer ?
#
loop_
_entity_poly.entity_id
_entity_poly.type
_entity_poly.pdbx_seq_one_letter_code
_entity_poly.pdbx_strand_id
1 'polypeptide(L)'
;MNNKETILTGIKNLKMQIKRLKTEVHALENMVGEMENSLDSEDTNVTCTDEPILPKSLDFQEMKDLLDKLAEAGILKASYALKNQSWTERSVIVAFLSGKVQRKCMWKAFAELWHCDKGAMESAYQKHCDTKAAKLYYKKLERSVG
;
A
#
# COMPACT_ATOMS: atom_id res chain seq x y z
N MET A 1 22.61 -42.70 -21.43
CA MET A 1 22.20 -43.03 -20.47
C MET A 1 22.60 -42.22 -19.43
N ASN A 2 23.67 -41.99 -19.23
CA ASN A 2 24.11 -41.19 -18.16
C ASN A 2 23.79 -39.75 -18.28
N ASN A 3 23.58 -39.21 -19.45
CA ASN A 3 23.20 -37.82 -19.62
C ASN A 3 21.86 -37.52 -18.98
N LYS A 4 20.95 -38.45 -19.10
CA LYS A 4 19.65 -38.28 -18.57
C LYS A 4 19.67 -38.26 -17.05
N GLU A 5 20.48 -39.16 -16.48
CA GLU A 5 20.63 -39.23 -15.03
C GLU A 5 21.32 -37.98 -14.51
N THR A 6 22.34 -37.53 -15.25
CA THR A 6 23.04 -36.34 -14.87
C THR A 6 22.15 -35.12 -14.87
N ILE A 7 21.30 -35.04 -15.90
CA ILE A 7 20.34 -33.94 -16.00
C ILE A 7 19.33 -33.99 -14.86
N LEU A 8 18.84 -35.18 -14.57
CA LEU A 8 17.87 -35.35 -13.46
C LEU A 8 18.49 -34.99 -12.14
N THR A 9 19.74 -35.41 -11.93
CA THR A 9 20.47 -35.09 -10.71
C THR A 9 20.68 -33.59 -10.61
N GLY A 10 21.04 -32.95 -11.72
CA GLY A 10 21.20 -31.51 -11.75
C GLY A 10 19.92 -30.80 -11.43
N ILE A 11 18.82 -31.26 -11.99
CA ILE A 11 17.50 -30.68 -11.73
C ILE A 11 17.13 -30.83 -10.25
N LYS A 12 17.39 -32.00 -9.71
CA LYS A 12 17.11 -32.24 -8.29
C LYS A 12 17.94 -31.31 -7.40
N ASN A 13 19.21 -31.17 -7.76
CA ASN A 13 20.09 -30.27 -6.99
C ASN A 13 19.62 -28.83 -7.07
N LEU A 14 19.21 -28.41 -8.26
CA LEU A 14 18.71 -27.05 -8.43
C LEU A 14 17.44 -26.85 -7.65
N LYS A 15 16.55 -27.82 -7.68
CA LYS A 15 15.32 -27.74 -6.90
C LYS A 15 15.61 -27.67 -5.40
N MET A 16 16.59 -28.44 -4.97
CA MET A 16 16.99 -28.40 -3.55
C MET A 16 17.59 -27.05 -3.19
N GLN A 17 18.39 -26.49 -4.07
CA GLN A 17 18.97 -25.20 -3.84
C GLN A 17 17.89 -24.10 -3.80
N ILE A 18 16.95 -24.17 -4.72
CA ILE A 18 15.83 -23.24 -4.73
C ILE A 18 15.03 -23.34 -3.44
N LYS A 19 14.78 -24.57 -3.03
CA LYS A 19 14.03 -24.80 -1.81
C LYS A 19 14.80 -24.26 -0.60
N ARG A 20 16.11 -24.47 -0.58
CA ARG A 20 16.95 -23.96 0.50
C ARG A 20 16.95 -22.46 0.52
N LEU A 21 17.08 -21.82 -0.65
CA LEU A 21 17.07 -20.37 -0.73
C LEU A 21 15.74 -19.81 -0.27
N LYS A 22 14.66 -20.45 -0.68
CA LYS A 22 13.34 -20.01 -0.22
C LYS A 22 13.22 -20.13 1.29
N THR A 23 13.75 -21.20 1.86
CA THR A 23 13.72 -21.38 3.29
C THR A 23 14.57 -20.33 3.99
N GLU A 24 15.73 -20.03 3.45
CA GLU A 24 16.61 -19.02 4.01
C GLU A 24 15.97 -17.64 3.94
N VAL A 25 15.36 -17.31 2.81
CA VAL A 25 14.68 -16.04 2.66
C VAL A 25 13.52 -15.96 3.65
N HIS A 26 12.77 -17.03 3.77
CA HIS A 26 11.66 -17.08 4.71
C HIS A 26 12.13 -16.92 6.16
N ALA A 27 13.24 -17.57 6.49
CA ALA A 27 13.82 -17.45 7.82
C ALA A 27 14.28 -16.04 8.10
N LEU A 28 14.88 -15.40 7.10
CA LEU A 28 15.31 -14.02 7.25
C LEU A 28 14.12 -13.09 7.41
N GLU A 29 13.08 -13.34 6.64
CA GLU A 29 11.85 -12.56 6.77
C GLU A 29 11.25 -12.72 8.16
N ASN A 30 11.25 -13.93 8.66
CA ASN A 30 10.76 -14.19 10.01
C ASN A 30 11.61 -13.50 11.06
N MET A 31 12.91 -13.51 10.88
CA MET A 31 13.81 -12.84 11.82
C MET A 31 13.57 -11.34 11.83
N VAL A 32 13.41 -10.77 10.65
CA VAL A 32 13.11 -9.35 10.54
C VAL A 32 11.78 -9.06 11.21
N GLY A 33 10.79 -9.90 10.95
CA GLY A 33 9.50 -9.76 11.57
C GLY A 33 9.55 -9.86 13.08
N GLU A 34 10.35 -10.80 13.58
CA GLU A 34 10.52 -10.96 15.02
C GLU A 34 11.24 -9.75 15.61
N MET A 35 12.22 -9.23 14.91
CA MET A 35 12.92 -8.06 15.39
C MET A 35 11.99 -6.87 15.43
N GLU A 36 11.22 -6.70 14.39
CA GLU A 36 10.24 -5.62 14.34
C GLU A 36 9.21 -5.79 15.44
N ASN A 37 8.76 -7.00 15.65
CA ASN A 37 7.81 -7.27 16.72
C ASN A 37 8.42 -7.02 18.09
N SER A 38 9.69 -7.30 18.22
CA SER A 38 10.36 -7.04 19.48
C SER A 38 10.46 -5.56 19.76
N LEU A 39 10.67 -4.80 18.71
CA LEU A 39 10.72 -3.37 18.84
C LEU A 39 9.34 -2.84 19.14
N ASP A 40 8.35 -3.50 18.53
CA ASP A 40 6.99 -3.05 18.72
C ASP A 40 6.37 -3.70 19.89
N SER A 41 7.00 -4.68 20.42
CA SER A 41 6.38 -5.40 21.51
C SER A 41 5.94 -4.43 22.53
N GLU A 42 6.53 -3.34 22.44
CA GLU A 42 6.13 -2.42 23.32
C GLU A 42 4.92 -1.87 22.81
N ASP A 43 4.82 -1.77 21.62
CA ASP A 43 3.62 -1.21 21.08
C ASP A 43 2.60 -2.17 21.09
N THR A 44 2.94 -3.10 21.39
CA THR A 44 2.07 -3.87 21.49
C THR A 44 1.29 -4.23 20.72
N ASN A 45 1.55 -4.55 20.43
CA ASN A 45 0.87 -5.06 19.95
C ASN A 45 0.14 -4.82 19.09
N VAL A 46 0.06 -4.15 19.19
CA VAL A 46 -0.63 -3.62 18.49
C VAL A 46 -0.75 -4.16 17.43
N THR A 47 -0.29 -4.35 17.31
CA THR A 47 -0.11 -4.72 16.42
C THR A 47 -0.52 -5.73 15.96
N CYS A 48 -0.81 -6.21 16.56
CA CYS A 48 -1.38 -7.27 16.23
C CYS A 48 -1.97 -7.12 14.99
N THR A 49 -2.25 -6.10 14.58
CA THR A 49 -2.93 -6.06 13.48
C THR A 49 -2.07 -5.77 12.43
N ASP A 50 -1.97 -6.56 11.57
CA ASP A 50 -1.31 -6.32 10.37
C ASP A 50 -2.17 -5.43 9.53
N GLU A 51 -3.39 -5.24 9.87
CA GLU A 51 -4.28 -4.43 9.07
C GLU A 51 -4.27 -2.98 9.52
N PRO A 52 -4.17 -2.03 8.59
CA PRO A 52 -4.25 -0.64 8.96
C PRO A 52 -5.63 -0.33 9.53
N ILE A 53 -5.66 0.57 10.49
CA ILE A 53 -6.90 0.97 11.10
C ILE A 53 -7.52 2.07 10.26
N LEU A 54 -8.66 1.78 9.68
CA LEU A 54 -9.36 2.75 8.86
C LEU A 54 -10.47 3.43 9.66
N PRO A 55 -10.70 4.73 9.42
CA PRO A 55 -11.88 5.38 9.98
C PRO A 55 -13.14 4.66 9.50
N LYS A 56 -14.16 4.70 10.32
CA LYS A 56 -15.40 4.02 10.00
C LYS A 56 -15.94 4.38 8.64
N SER A 57 -15.78 5.63 8.25
CA SER A 57 -16.25 6.12 6.96
C SER A 57 -15.54 5.49 5.77
N LEU A 58 -14.35 4.98 5.97
CA LEU A 58 -13.55 4.36 4.93
C LEU A 58 -13.52 2.84 5.05
N ASP A 59 -14.12 2.30 6.09
CA ASP A 59 -14.05 0.87 6.36
C ASP A 59 -15.15 0.12 5.61
N PHE A 60 -15.02 0.04 4.31
CA PHE A 60 -15.90 -0.75 3.47
C PHE A 60 -15.08 -1.31 2.31
N GLN A 61 -15.55 -2.43 1.76
CA GLN A 61 -14.77 -3.22 0.84
C GLN A 61 -14.29 -2.48 -0.41
N GLU A 62 -15.15 -1.69 -1.03
CA GLU A 62 -14.75 -0.94 -2.23
C GLU A 62 -13.57 -0.02 -1.95
N MET A 63 -13.62 0.68 -0.82
CA MET A 63 -12.54 1.59 -0.48
C MET A 63 -11.26 0.83 -0.17
N LYS A 64 -11.37 -0.27 0.55
CA LYS A 64 -10.19 -1.10 0.85
C LYS A 64 -9.54 -1.62 -0.41
N ASP A 65 -10.34 -2.05 -1.37
CA ASP A 65 -9.82 -2.54 -2.64
C ASP A 65 -9.05 -1.44 -3.39
N LEU A 66 -9.60 -0.24 -3.39
CA LEU A 66 -8.93 0.89 -4.04
C LEU A 66 -7.64 1.26 -3.33
N LEU A 67 -7.68 1.32 -2.00
CA LEU A 67 -6.50 1.63 -1.22
C LEU A 67 -5.41 0.57 -1.41
N ASP A 68 -5.80 -0.69 -1.47
CA ASP A 68 -4.86 -1.78 -1.73
C ASP A 68 -4.20 -1.61 -3.09
N LYS A 69 -4.96 -1.24 -4.11
CA LYS A 69 -4.40 -1.02 -5.43
C LYS A 69 -3.41 0.13 -5.45
N LEU A 70 -3.71 1.19 -4.73
CA LEU A 70 -2.79 2.31 -4.62
C LEU A 70 -1.52 1.92 -3.86
N ALA A 71 -1.66 1.09 -2.84
CA ALA A 71 -0.51 0.59 -2.10
C ALA A 71 0.35 -0.31 -2.98
N GLU A 72 -0.28 -1.18 -3.75
CA GLU A 72 0.43 -2.04 -4.69
C GLU A 72 1.16 -1.24 -5.76
N ALA A 73 0.57 -0.15 -6.19
CA ALA A 73 1.18 0.71 -7.20
C ALA A 73 2.31 1.57 -6.63
N GLY A 74 2.50 1.54 -5.32
CA GLY A 74 3.54 2.32 -4.69
C GLY A 74 3.16 3.75 -4.39
N ILE A 75 1.90 4.10 -4.56
CA ILE A 75 1.42 5.45 -4.28
C ILE A 75 1.23 5.65 -2.79
N LEU A 76 0.71 4.65 -2.11
CA LEU A 76 0.55 4.67 -0.66
C LEU A 76 1.41 3.58 -0.04
N LYS A 77 1.66 3.69 1.24
CA LYS A 77 2.34 2.64 1.99
C LYS A 77 1.37 1.48 2.20
N ALA A 78 1.88 0.34 2.59
CA ALA A 78 1.04 -0.83 2.86
C ALA A 78 -0.01 -0.57 3.93
N SER A 79 0.26 0.37 4.83
CA SER A 79 -0.70 0.77 5.86
C SER A 79 -1.67 1.84 5.37
N TYR A 80 -1.66 2.14 4.08
CA TYR A 80 -2.45 3.19 3.44
C TYR A 80 -2.01 4.60 3.86
N ALA A 81 -0.86 4.70 4.51
CA ALA A 81 -0.32 5.99 4.90
C ALA A 81 0.28 6.70 3.69
N LEU A 82 0.32 8.00 3.77
CA LEU A 82 0.93 8.82 2.73
C LEU A 82 2.44 8.61 2.70
N LYS A 83 3.01 8.71 1.51
CA LYS A 83 4.46 8.69 1.38
C LYS A 83 4.94 10.13 1.40
N ASN A 84 5.17 10.72 0.26
CA ASN A 84 5.65 12.09 0.19
C ASN A 84 4.74 12.96 -0.67
N GLN A 85 3.45 12.71 -0.59
CA GLN A 85 2.53 13.46 -1.41
C GLN A 85 2.41 14.91 -0.93
N SER A 86 2.37 15.83 -1.90
CA SER A 86 2.10 17.22 -1.61
C SER A 86 0.62 17.38 -1.22
N TRP A 87 0.26 18.54 -0.74
CA TRP A 87 -1.14 18.80 -0.40
C TRP A 87 -2.05 18.63 -1.61
N THR A 88 -1.60 19.07 -2.78
CA THR A 88 -2.35 18.90 -4.02
C THR A 88 -2.54 17.41 -4.33
N GLU A 89 -1.47 16.63 -4.23
CA GLU A 89 -1.55 15.21 -4.51
C GLU A 89 -2.47 14.49 -3.54
N ARG A 90 -2.40 14.82 -2.27
CA ARG A 90 -3.31 14.25 -1.27
C ARG A 90 -4.75 14.54 -1.62
N SER A 91 -5.02 15.79 -1.98
CA SER A 91 -6.37 16.20 -2.32
C SER A 91 -6.89 15.49 -3.57
N VAL A 92 -6.02 15.28 -4.55
CA VAL A 92 -6.39 14.56 -5.75
C VAL A 92 -6.73 13.11 -5.44
N ILE A 93 -5.96 12.48 -4.54
CA ILE A 93 -6.25 11.10 -4.11
C ILE A 93 -7.63 11.03 -3.49
N VAL A 94 -7.95 11.95 -2.58
CA VAL A 94 -9.25 11.97 -1.92
C VAL A 94 -10.37 12.11 -2.94
N ALA A 95 -10.24 13.08 -3.85
CA ALA A 95 -11.25 13.32 -4.86
C ALA A 95 -11.42 12.11 -5.78
N PHE A 96 -10.31 11.50 -6.18
CA PHE A 96 -10.32 10.34 -7.05
C PHE A 96 -11.03 9.15 -6.40
N LEU A 97 -10.63 8.82 -5.17
CA LEU A 97 -11.21 7.68 -4.47
C LEU A 97 -12.69 7.91 -4.15
N SER A 98 -13.02 9.13 -3.73
CA SER A 98 -14.41 9.46 -3.45
C SER A 98 -15.28 9.32 -4.69
N GLY A 99 -14.75 9.76 -5.84
CA GLY A 99 -15.44 9.63 -7.11
C GLY A 99 -15.63 8.18 -7.53
N LYS A 100 -14.62 7.34 -7.28
CA LYS A 100 -14.70 5.93 -7.65
C LYS A 100 -15.79 5.20 -6.86
N VAL A 101 -16.01 5.57 -5.62
CA VAL A 101 -17.06 4.95 -4.80
C VAL A 101 -18.36 5.72 -4.88
N GLN A 102 -18.41 6.71 -5.78
CA GLN A 102 -19.62 7.50 -6.02
C GLN A 102 -20.14 8.19 -4.77
N ARG A 103 -19.24 8.78 -4.03
CA ARG A 103 -19.59 9.55 -2.83
C ARG A 103 -19.05 10.96 -2.94
N LYS A 104 -19.56 11.84 -2.10
CA LYS A 104 -19.00 13.18 -2.02
C LYS A 104 -17.58 13.06 -1.51
N CYS A 105 -16.77 14.07 -1.76
CA CYS A 105 -15.38 14.06 -1.32
C CYS A 105 -15.30 13.81 0.19
N MET A 106 -14.56 12.78 0.54
CA MET A 106 -14.49 12.31 1.92
C MET A 106 -13.32 12.93 2.66
N TRP A 107 -13.28 14.26 2.65
CA TRP A 107 -12.16 15.00 3.23
C TRP A 107 -11.91 14.66 4.69
N LYS A 108 -12.98 14.61 5.47
CA LYS A 108 -12.86 14.36 6.90
C LYS A 108 -12.32 12.96 7.17
N ALA A 109 -12.81 11.98 6.44
CA ALA A 109 -12.39 10.60 6.62
C ALA A 109 -10.91 10.42 6.32
N PHE A 110 -10.45 10.99 5.22
CA PHE A 110 -9.05 10.88 4.86
C PHE A 110 -8.14 11.74 5.75
N ALA A 111 -8.67 12.86 6.25
CA ALA A 111 -7.92 13.64 7.21
C ALA A 111 -7.69 12.85 8.49
N GLU A 112 -8.67 12.07 8.91
CA GLU A 112 -8.53 11.19 10.06
C GLU A 112 -7.53 10.07 9.79
N LEU A 113 -7.62 9.46 8.61
CA LEU A 113 -6.72 8.38 8.24
C LEU A 113 -5.27 8.84 8.20
N TRP A 114 -5.04 10.00 7.62
CA TRP A 114 -3.70 10.51 7.41
C TRP A 114 -3.23 11.52 8.45
N HIS A 115 -4.07 11.78 9.45
CA HIS A 115 -3.74 12.73 10.52
C HIS A 115 -3.29 14.09 9.97
N CYS A 116 -4.07 14.61 9.04
CA CYS A 116 -3.76 15.88 8.43
C CYS A 116 -4.98 16.79 8.45
N ASP A 117 -4.78 18.06 8.08
CA ASP A 117 -5.84 19.04 8.14
C ASP A 117 -6.80 18.92 6.95
N LYS A 118 -8.07 18.66 7.26
CA LYS A 118 -9.12 18.58 6.26
C LYS A 118 -9.20 19.85 5.41
N GLY A 119 -9.19 21.00 6.08
CA GLY A 119 -9.30 22.28 5.39
C GLY A 119 -8.16 22.52 4.42
N ALA A 120 -6.96 22.10 4.80
CA ALA A 120 -5.80 22.25 3.93
C ALA A 120 -5.94 21.41 2.66
N MET A 121 -6.47 20.20 2.79
CA MET A 121 -6.68 19.34 1.62
C MET A 121 -7.76 19.92 0.70
N GLU A 122 -8.88 20.35 1.26
CA GLU A 122 -9.95 20.95 0.48
C GLU A 122 -9.46 22.20 -0.24
N SER A 123 -8.72 23.05 0.47
CA SER A 123 -8.20 24.27 -0.08
C SER A 123 -7.22 24.00 -1.22
N ALA A 124 -6.33 23.02 -1.02
CA ALA A 124 -5.38 22.63 -2.05
C ALA A 124 -6.10 22.13 -3.30
N TYR A 125 -7.14 21.37 -3.12
CA TYR A 125 -7.90 20.86 -4.24
C TYR A 125 -8.58 21.99 -5.01
N GLN A 126 -9.24 22.88 -4.31
CA GLN A 126 -9.93 24.01 -4.93
C GLN A 126 -8.97 24.91 -5.69
N LYS A 127 -7.79 25.13 -5.14
CA LYS A 127 -6.81 26.02 -5.77
C LYS A 127 -6.06 25.38 -6.92
N HIS A 128 -5.82 24.09 -6.84
CA HIS A 128 -4.89 23.41 -7.76
C HIS A 128 -5.45 22.25 -8.56
N CYS A 129 -6.73 21.93 -8.42
CA CYS A 129 -7.29 20.77 -9.12
C CYS A 129 -7.25 20.92 -10.64
N ASP A 130 -7.19 22.13 -11.14
CA ASP A 130 -7.13 22.38 -12.58
C ASP A 130 -5.71 22.47 -13.11
N THR A 131 -4.73 22.36 -12.24
CA THR A 131 -3.34 22.45 -12.69
C THR A 131 -2.97 21.21 -13.49
N LYS A 132 -2.00 21.36 -14.35
CA LYS A 132 -1.51 20.26 -15.16
C LYS A 132 -0.98 19.13 -14.28
N ALA A 133 -0.28 19.50 -13.21
CA ALA A 133 0.26 18.51 -12.27
C ALA A 133 -0.84 17.70 -11.61
N ALA A 134 -1.92 18.34 -11.18
CA ALA A 134 -3.04 17.64 -10.56
C ALA A 134 -3.72 16.69 -11.54
N LYS A 135 -3.92 17.14 -12.77
CA LYS A 135 -4.54 16.31 -13.80
C LYS A 135 -3.68 15.09 -14.14
N LEU A 136 -2.38 15.29 -14.22
CA LEU A 136 -1.46 14.21 -14.52
C LEU A 136 -1.45 13.19 -13.37
N TYR A 137 -1.49 13.68 -12.15
CA TYR A 137 -1.53 12.81 -10.98
C TYR A 137 -2.83 12.01 -10.97
N TYR A 138 -3.94 12.65 -11.30
CA TYR A 138 -5.23 11.97 -11.38
C TYR A 138 -5.17 10.83 -12.40
N LYS A 139 -4.57 11.07 -13.56
CA LYS A 139 -4.40 10.03 -14.57
C LYS A 139 -3.54 8.89 -14.08
N LYS A 140 -2.51 9.23 -13.32
CA LYS A 140 -1.65 8.22 -12.71
C LYS A 140 -2.45 7.32 -11.77
N LEU A 141 -3.33 7.91 -10.98
CA LEU A 141 -4.20 7.16 -10.09
C LEU A 141 -5.15 6.25 -10.87
N GLU A 142 -5.73 6.77 -11.94
CA GLU A 142 -6.60 5.97 -12.78
C GLU A 142 -5.90 4.75 -13.34
N ARG A 143 -4.66 4.92 -13.79
CA ARG A 143 -3.87 3.81 -14.30
C ARG A 143 -3.55 2.80 -13.21
N SER A 144 -3.36 3.27 -12.00
CA SER A 144 -2.99 2.40 -10.89
C SER A 144 -4.14 1.50 -10.46
N VAL A 145 -5.36 1.98 -10.54
CA VAL A 145 -6.51 1.21 -10.12
C VAL A 145 -7.31 0.64 -11.28
N GLY A 146 -7.07 1.16 -12.45
CA GLY A 146 -7.79 0.74 -13.64
C GLY A 146 -7.24 -0.51 -14.20
#